data_b0a77384c1a7ff36f3b57a8172694dca
#
_entry.id   b0a77384c1a7ff36f3b57a8172694dca
#
_cell.length_a   1.000
_cell.length_b   1.000
_cell.length_c   1.000
_cell.angle_alpha   90.00
_cell.angle_beta   90.00
_cell.angle_gamma   90.00
#
_symmetry.space_group_name_H-M   'P 1'
#
loop_
_entity.id
_entity.type
_entity.pdbx_description
1 polymer ?
#
loop_
_entity_poly.entity_id
_entity_poly.type
_entity_poly.pdbx_seq_one_letter_code
_entity_poly.pdbx_strand_id
1 'polypeptide(L)'
;MKKQMIIALLLAWAAQMSFAKTPNDNLKAQLLRYDYSQLLMENDFLGYIGNGQRLYMHFDTIYKDPVKPQYYHVEGKSKVKQNLCSFTGGITIHSFAPNEESDSLVKRYQLKAQYQLNEDANQRGSGFFAGRLTSCFYIYQDSVYFDDVESGEDSYNNNQFEGRWTSYRTKVSKKANFGIGRIPDSGNLDVGAAEFHVDPEKQHLGWESYTKAFETETPEGQKAQAEEDREWWKGDKEVFISWQSKTENRAFKLDIYQNRRYLQTLDFGKNTINYWVDQRDYNFDGHRDFAVWLDYSESKRVFLWSEKQGKYVHEPFFDNLESPIIFKDARCIVNNRHINEERIEYDMYQYDGQNYHLISTLVQRGYTSENLLLILYDASGKRVREIQKPTFQQLTPLWQKYTVIDYLGY
;
A
#
# COMPACT_ATOMS: atom_id res chain seq x y z
N MET A 1 21.41 60.72 33.16
CA MET A 1 21.29 60.51 31.73
C MET A 1 22.10 59.29 31.20
N LYS A 2 23.36 59.07 31.62
CA LYS A 2 24.19 57.93 31.10
C LYS A 2 23.68 56.53 31.48
N LYS A 3 23.03 56.33 32.65
CA LYS A 3 22.50 54.99 33.04
C LYS A 3 21.23 54.57 32.27
N GLN A 4 20.38 55.50 31.83
CA GLN A 4 19.17 55.21 31.06
C GLN A 4 19.48 54.88 29.60
N MET A 5 20.58 55.41 29.04
CA MET A 5 21.00 55.11 27.68
C MET A 5 21.61 53.68 27.54
N ILE A 6 22.25 53.17 28.61
CA ILE A 6 22.83 51.82 28.60
C ILE A 6 21.74 50.74 28.67
N ILE A 7 20.65 50.99 29.43
CA ILE A 7 19.51 50.04 29.50
C ILE A 7 18.72 50.00 28.19
N ALA A 8 18.57 51.13 27.49
CA ALA A 8 17.93 51.16 26.16
C ALA A 8 18.75 50.44 25.08
N LEU A 9 20.08 50.48 25.13
CA LEU A 9 20.97 49.77 24.21
C LEU A 9 20.96 48.23 24.47
N LEU A 10 20.85 47.81 25.72
CA LEU A 10 20.75 46.38 26.06
C LEU A 10 19.40 45.79 25.71
N LEU A 11 18.31 46.55 25.81
CA LEU A 11 16.97 46.14 25.37
C LEU A 11 16.81 46.12 23.83
N ALA A 12 17.49 46.99 23.11
CA ALA A 12 17.56 46.98 21.66
C ALA A 12 18.38 45.81 21.10
N TRP A 13 19.39 45.33 21.85
CA TRP A 13 20.19 44.13 21.45
C TRP A 13 19.45 42.82 21.74
N ALA A 14 18.63 42.77 22.77
CA ALA A 14 17.76 41.61 23.05
C ALA A 14 16.62 41.40 22.03
N ALA A 15 16.22 42.48 21.35
CA ALA A 15 15.16 42.42 20.32
C ALA A 15 15.65 41.99 18.93
N GLN A 16 16.95 41.78 18.73
CA GLN A 16 17.56 41.36 17.47
C GLN A 16 18.16 39.93 17.51
N MET A 17 17.85 39.12 18.51
CA MET A 17 18.07 37.69 18.38
C MET A 17 16.99 37.10 17.46
N SER A 18 17.08 37.35 16.18
CA SER A 18 16.57 36.45 15.17
C SER A 18 17.24 35.11 15.42
N PHE A 19 16.52 34.16 16.03
CA PHE A 19 16.97 32.78 16.07
C PHE A 19 17.18 32.36 14.63
N ALA A 20 18.42 32.23 14.20
CA ALA A 20 18.74 31.63 12.92
C ALA A 20 18.12 30.22 12.94
N LYS A 21 17.15 29.96 12.05
CA LYS A 21 16.54 28.65 11.93
C LYS A 21 17.67 27.64 11.68
N THR A 22 17.64 26.54 12.41
CA THR A 22 18.58 25.45 12.17
C THR A 22 18.35 24.88 10.77
N PRO A 23 19.35 24.25 10.14
CA PRO A 23 19.16 23.57 8.85
C PRO A 23 17.95 22.61 8.87
N ASN A 24 17.70 21.95 10.01
CA ASN A 24 16.57 21.05 10.20
C ASN A 24 15.22 21.78 10.25
N ASP A 25 15.15 22.99 10.82
CA ASP A 25 13.94 23.82 10.83
C ASP A 25 13.59 24.29 9.41
N ASN A 26 14.59 24.58 8.58
CA ASN A 26 14.39 24.95 7.18
C ASN A 26 13.86 23.77 6.35
N LEU A 27 14.42 22.57 6.52
CA LEU A 27 13.95 21.35 5.86
C LEU A 27 12.52 21.05 6.26
N LYS A 28 12.20 21.09 7.56
CA LYS A 28 10.85 20.86 8.06
C LYS A 28 9.85 21.86 7.47
N ALA A 29 10.16 23.14 7.45
CA ALA A 29 9.29 24.16 6.89
C ALA A 29 9.05 23.95 5.38
N GLN A 30 10.08 23.52 4.65
CA GLN A 30 10.01 23.21 3.23
C GLN A 30 9.14 21.96 2.96
N LEU A 31 9.30 20.90 3.76
CA LEU A 31 8.59 19.64 3.55
C LEU A 31 7.13 19.68 4.05
N LEU A 32 6.82 20.47 5.08
CA LEU A 32 5.43 20.64 5.57
C LEU A 32 4.46 21.27 4.56
N ARG A 33 4.94 21.82 3.46
CA ARG A 33 4.05 22.32 2.38
C ARG A 33 3.30 21.20 1.66
N TYR A 34 3.88 20.02 1.59
CA TYR A 34 3.28 18.86 0.93
C TYR A 34 2.15 18.24 1.74
N ASP A 35 1.29 17.50 1.07
CA ASP A 35 0.25 16.69 1.68
C ASP A 35 0.68 15.21 1.70
N TYR A 36 0.71 14.64 2.90
CA TYR A 36 1.09 13.24 3.14
C TYR A 36 -0.13 12.32 3.33
N SER A 37 -1.34 12.80 3.10
CA SER A 37 -2.57 12.04 3.36
C SER A 37 -2.58 10.70 2.63
N GLN A 38 -2.22 10.69 1.34
CA GLN A 38 -2.20 9.48 0.54
C GLN A 38 -1.12 8.49 0.99
N LEU A 39 0.06 8.98 1.32
CA LEU A 39 1.16 8.18 1.86
C LEU A 39 0.78 7.49 3.17
N LEU A 40 0.04 8.17 4.04
CA LEU A 40 -0.40 7.67 5.33
C LEU A 40 -1.65 6.76 5.23
N MET A 41 -2.37 6.80 4.10
CA MET A 41 -3.59 6.00 3.83
C MET A 41 -3.30 4.55 3.43
N GLU A 42 -2.04 4.15 3.24
CA GLU A 42 -1.71 2.74 3.00
C GLU A 42 -2.21 1.87 4.14
N ASN A 43 -2.87 0.76 3.81
CA ASN A 43 -3.65 -0.05 4.75
C ASN A 43 -3.22 -1.52 4.86
N ASP A 44 -2.17 -1.94 4.17
CA ASP A 44 -1.66 -3.33 4.22
C ASP A 44 -0.86 -3.60 5.50
N PHE A 45 -1.45 -3.23 6.65
CA PHE A 45 -0.79 -3.35 7.93
C PHE A 45 -0.79 -4.76 8.47
N LEU A 46 0.40 -5.21 8.88
CA LEU A 46 0.54 -6.28 9.86
C LEU A 46 0.67 -5.66 11.25
N GLY A 47 0.04 -6.26 12.27
CA GLY A 47 0.05 -5.68 13.60
C GLY A 47 -0.18 -6.67 14.73
N TYR A 48 0.35 -6.33 15.90
CA TYR A 48 0.12 -7.11 17.13
C TYR A 48 -0.17 -6.22 18.34
N ILE A 49 -0.83 -6.82 19.35
CA ILE A 49 -1.09 -6.21 20.64
C ILE A 49 -0.72 -7.19 21.79
N GLY A 50 -0.11 -6.67 22.84
CA GLY A 50 0.29 -7.43 24.02
C GLY A 50 1.34 -8.49 23.69
N ASN A 51 1.05 -9.75 23.96
CA ASN A 51 1.99 -10.86 23.82
C ASN A 51 1.96 -11.50 22.41
N GLY A 52 1.66 -10.72 21.37
CA GLY A 52 1.63 -11.21 19.99
C GLY A 52 0.22 -11.50 19.44
N GLN A 53 -0.85 -11.14 20.16
CA GLN A 53 -2.22 -11.24 19.65
C GLN A 53 -2.37 -10.38 18.39
N ARG A 54 -2.87 -10.92 17.30
CA ARG A 54 -3.07 -10.19 16.05
C ARG A 54 -3.96 -8.96 16.25
N LEU A 55 -3.50 -7.85 15.71
CA LEU A 55 -4.16 -6.55 15.62
C LEU A 55 -4.35 -6.20 14.15
N TYR A 56 -5.57 -5.87 13.78
CA TYR A 56 -5.88 -5.32 12.46
C TYR A 56 -6.15 -3.82 12.61
N MET A 57 -5.59 -3.03 11.68
CA MET A 57 -5.78 -1.58 11.61
C MET A 57 -6.21 -1.22 10.19
N HIS A 58 -7.16 -0.29 10.08
CA HIS A 58 -7.62 0.25 8.81
C HIS A 58 -7.91 1.74 8.96
N PHE A 59 -7.36 2.54 8.06
CA PHE A 59 -7.66 3.97 7.98
C PHE A 59 -8.74 4.21 6.91
N ASP A 60 -9.92 4.67 7.35
CA ASP A 60 -11.01 5.05 6.44
C ASP A 60 -10.72 6.39 5.77
N THR A 61 -10.12 7.34 6.51
CA THR A 61 -9.84 8.70 6.04
C THR A 61 -8.65 9.29 6.77
N ILE A 62 -7.75 9.91 6.02
CA ILE A 62 -6.69 10.78 6.54
C ILE A 62 -6.70 12.09 5.73
N TYR A 63 -6.72 13.23 6.40
CA TYR A 63 -6.62 14.52 5.74
C TYR A 63 -5.83 15.54 6.56
N LYS A 64 -5.11 16.39 5.84
CA LYS A 64 -4.26 17.43 6.41
C LYS A 64 -5.12 18.54 7.04
N ASP A 65 -4.74 18.99 8.23
CA ASP A 65 -5.39 20.12 8.88
C ASP A 65 -5.11 21.43 8.10
N PRO A 66 -6.12 22.22 7.73
CA PRO A 66 -5.93 23.42 6.92
C PRO A 66 -5.18 24.56 7.63
N VAL A 67 -5.09 24.53 8.95
CA VAL A 67 -4.45 25.57 9.77
C VAL A 67 -3.11 25.08 10.35
N LYS A 68 -3.02 23.80 10.69
CA LYS A 68 -1.85 23.17 11.30
C LYS A 68 -1.18 22.21 10.31
N PRO A 69 -0.28 22.68 9.44
CA PRO A 69 0.25 21.89 8.33
C PRO A 69 0.99 20.61 8.75
N GLN A 70 1.38 20.47 10.02
CA GLN A 70 1.99 19.28 10.58
C GLN A 70 0.98 18.25 11.13
N TYR A 71 -0.30 18.59 11.21
CA TYR A 71 -1.34 17.75 11.81
C TYR A 71 -2.25 17.13 10.75
N TYR A 72 -2.54 15.85 10.94
CA TYR A 72 -3.45 15.08 10.10
C TYR A 72 -4.56 14.49 10.95
N HIS A 73 -5.80 14.72 10.55
CA HIS A 73 -6.96 14.07 11.13
C HIS A 73 -7.05 12.65 10.59
N VAL A 74 -7.44 11.72 11.44
CA VAL A 74 -7.51 10.28 11.11
C VAL A 74 -8.83 9.72 11.60
N GLU A 75 -9.50 8.97 10.73
CA GLU A 75 -10.65 8.12 11.08
C GLU A 75 -10.37 6.71 10.58
N GLY A 76 -10.82 5.70 11.35
CA GLY A 76 -10.56 4.33 10.96
C GLY A 76 -11.13 3.31 11.92
N LYS A 77 -10.66 2.08 11.80
CA LYS A 77 -11.11 0.94 12.59
C LYS A 77 -9.95 0.06 13.03
N SER A 78 -10.10 -0.50 14.23
CA SER A 78 -9.23 -1.51 14.79
C SER A 78 -10.00 -2.79 15.05
N LYS A 79 -9.36 -3.94 14.90
CA LYS A 79 -9.96 -5.22 15.25
C LYS A 79 -8.96 -6.11 16.00
N VAL A 80 -9.39 -6.63 17.14
CA VAL A 80 -8.66 -7.65 17.89
C VAL A 80 -9.61 -8.82 18.17
N LYS A 81 -9.30 -9.99 17.66
CA LYS A 81 -10.22 -11.14 17.66
C LYS A 81 -11.53 -10.76 16.97
N GLN A 82 -12.65 -10.83 17.68
CA GLN A 82 -13.98 -10.45 17.18
C GLN A 82 -14.41 -9.04 17.60
N ASN A 83 -13.54 -8.30 18.29
CA ASN A 83 -13.86 -6.96 18.75
C ASN A 83 -13.43 -5.93 17.69
N LEU A 84 -14.41 -5.34 17.03
CA LEU A 84 -14.26 -4.27 16.04
C LEU A 84 -14.60 -2.93 16.70
N CYS A 85 -13.67 -1.98 16.67
CA CYS A 85 -13.86 -0.63 17.20
C CYS A 85 -13.58 0.41 16.11
N SER A 86 -14.43 1.43 16.03
CA SER A 86 -14.12 2.64 15.25
C SER A 86 -13.25 3.57 16.07
N PHE A 87 -12.35 4.29 15.44
CA PHE A 87 -11.54 5.32 16.10
C PHE A 87 -11.50 6.61 15.31
N THR A 88 -11.25 7.70 16.03
CA THR A 88 -10.86 9.00 15.48
C THR A 88 -9.60 9.48 16.19
N GLY A 89 -8.81 10.33 15.52
CA GLY A 89 -7.58 10.81 16.14
C GLY A 89 -6.76 11.69 15.24
N GLY A 90 -5.46 11.65 15.46
CA GLY A 90 -4.55 12.43 14.62
C GLY A 90 -3.11 11.98 14.66
N ILE A 91 -2.39 12.42 13.63
CA ILE A 91 -0.96 12.25 13.45
C ILE A 91 -0.32 13.63 13.41
N THR A 92 0.71 13.86 14.21
CA THR A 92 1.48 15.12 14.25
C THR A 92 2.89 14.87 13.78
N ILE A 93 3.28 15.41 12.63
CA ILE A 93 4.65 15.31 12.11
C ILE A 93 5.58 16.24 12.90
N HIS A 94 6.64 15.68 13.46
CA HIS A 94 7.61 16.42 14.26
C HIS A 94 8.87 16.77 13.51
N SER A 95 9.39 15.86 12.69
CA SER A 95 10.66 16.06 11.98
C SER A 95 10.70 15.30 10.67
N PHE A 96 11.64 15.73 9.83
CA PHE A 96 12.04 15.07 8.61
C PHE A 96 13.55 14.91 8.61
N ALA A 97 14.04 13.84 7.99
CA ALA A 97 15.44 13.62 7.74
C ALA A 97 15.62 13.06 6.31
N PRO A 98 16.74 13.37 5.63
CA PRO A 98 17.11 12.61 4.44
C PRO A 98 17.24 11.14 4.79
N ASN A 99 16.81 10.26 3.89
CA ASN A 99 17.10 8.84 3.96
C ASN A 99 18.33 8.58 3.07
N GLU A 100 19.52 8.45 3.69
CA GLU A 100 20.81 8.41 3.00
C GLU A 100 21.19 6.99 2.51
N GLU A 101 20.38 5.97 2.86
CA GLU A 101 20.75 4.56 2.64
C GLU A 101 20.57 4.09 1.18
N SER A 102 20.18 4.93 0.26
CA SER A 102 20.00 4.47 -1.11
C SER A 102 20.86 5.21 -2.13
N ASP A 103 21.49 4.46 -3.00
CA ASP A 103 22.05 4.89 -4.29
C ASP A 103 20.95 5.35 -5.27
N SER A 104 19.74 5.63 -4.78
CA SER A 104 18.58 5.93 -5.60
C SER A 104 18.72 7.29 -6.28
N LEU A 105 18.25 7.35 -7.51
CA LEU A 105 18.20 8.55 -8.35
C LEU A 105 17.24 9.64 -7.83
N VAL A 106 16.49 9.35 -6.77
CA VAL A 106 15.53 10.25 -6.12
C VAL A 106 15.94 10.58 -4.71
N LYS A 107 15.62 11.78 -4.27
CA LYS A 107 15.83 12.19 -2.87
C LYS A 107 14.77 11.55 -2.00
N ARG A 108 15.19 10.58 -1.23
CA ARG A 108 14.36 9.88 -0.24
C ARG A 108 14.43 10.60 1.10
N TYR A 109 13.34 10.55 1.82
CA TYR A 109 13.19 11.18 3.12
C TYR A 109 12.47 10.25 4.08
N GLN A 110 12.71 10.47 5.37
CA GLN A 110 11.97 9.86 6.45
C GLN A 110 11.25 10.95 7.24
N LEU A 111 9.94 10.78 7.50
CA LEU A 111 9.23 11.57 8.48
C LEU A 111 9.11 10.83 9.80
N LYS A 112 9.13 11.59 10.91
CA LYS A 112 8.82 11.11 12.25
C LYS A 112 7.66 11.89 12.82
N ALA A 113 6.68 11.16 13.32
CA ALA A 113 5.45 11.72 13.85
C ALA A 113 5.05 11.06 15.18
N GLN A 114 4.15 11.71 15.89
CA GLN A 114 3.39 11.11 16.99
C GLN A 114 1.95 10.89 16.52
N TYR A 115 1.32 9.83 17.01
CA TYR A 115 -0.07 9.56 16.74
C TYR A 115 -0.84 9.29 18.02
N GLN A 116 -2.14 9.62 18.00
CA GLN A 116 -3.11 9.20 18.98
C GLN A 116 -4.43 8.88 18.28
N LEU A 117 -4.91 7.66 18.44
CA LEU A 117 -6.14 7.15 17.85
C LEU A 117 -7.05 6.72 19.00
N ASN A 118 -8.22 7.36 19.13
CA ASN A 118 -9.15 7.16 20.23
C ASN A 118 -10.32 6.33 19.71
N GLU A 119 -10.46 5.10 20.22
CA GLU A 119 -11.62 4.27 19.91
C GLU A 119 -12.89 4.87 20.54
N ASP A 120 -14.04 4.58 19.96
CA ASP A 120 -15.32 5.02 20.51
C ASP A 120 -15.52 4.45 21.92
N ALA A 121 -15.60 5.31 22.90
CA ALA A 121 -15.71 4.95 24.31
C ALA A 121 -17.00 4.15 24.65
N ASN A 122 -18.02 4.23 23.79
CA ASN A 122 -19.27 3.48 23.93
C ASN A 122 -19.13 2.03 23.45
N GLN A 123 -18.09 1.70 22.70
CA GLN A 123 -17.86 0.35 22.22
C GLN A 123 -17.21 -0.51 23.31
N ARG A 124 -17.62 -1.78 23.36
CA ARG A 124 -17.09 -2.73 24.35
C ARG A 124 -15.60 -2.99 24.07
N GLY A 125 -14.79 -2.94 25.12
CA GLY A 125 -13.36 -3.26 25.05
C GLY A 125 -12.51 -2.18 24.38
N SER A 126 -13.04 -0.97 24.25
CA SER A 126 -12.36 0.16 23.64
C SER A 126 -11.30 0.82 24.53
N GLY A 127 -10.42 1.55 23.90
CA GLY A 127 -9.32 2.29 24.50
C GLY A 127 -8.76 3.33 23.53
N PHE A 128 -7.49 3.62 23.66
CA PHE A 128 -6.80 4.47 22.69
C PHE A 128 -5.40 3.93 22.40
N PHE A 129 -4.97 4.14 21.16
CA PHE A 129 -3.60 3.90 20.74
C PHE A 129 -2.83 5.22 20.79
N ALA A 130 -1.59 5.20 21.26
CA ALA A 130 -0.70 6.34 21.21
C ALA A 130 0.74 5.88 21.06
N GLY A 131 1.52 6.62 20.25
CA GLY A 131 2.89 6.23 19.98
C GLY A 131 3.59 7.11 18.95
N ARG A 132 4.56 6.52 18.27
CA ARG A 132 5.39 7.14 17.25
C ARG A 132 5.12 6.47 15.91
N LEU A 133 5.21 7.26 14.85
CA LEU A 133 5.20 6.81 13.47
C LEU A 133 6.51 7.21 12.80
N THR A 134 7.08 6.27 12.07
CA THR A 134 8.15 6.51 11.10
C THR A 134 7.64 6.09 9.74
N SER A 135 7.79 6.96 8.73
CA SER A 135 7.38 6.66 7.36
C SER A 135 8.41 7.20 6.38
N CYS A 136 8.74 6.41 5.37
CA CYS A 136 9.66 6.75 4.30
C CYS A 136 8.90 7.18 3.05
N PHE A 137 9.43 8.18 2.35
CA PHE A 137 8.85 8.73 1.14
C PHE A 137 9.91 9.36 0.26
N TYR A 138 9.59 9.57 -1.00
CA TYR A 138 10.42 10.38 -1.88
C TYR A 138 9.62 11.53 -2.49
N ILE A 139 10.35 12.56 -2.95
CA ILE A 139 9.76 13.71 -3.63
C ILE A 139 10.23 13.70 -5.07
N TYR A 140 9.26 13.76 -5.96
CA TYR A 140 9.50 13.89 -7.37
C TYR A 140 8.52 14.90 -7.99
N GLN A 141 9.04 15.80 -8.83
CA GLN A 141 8.27 16.86 -9.51
C GLN A 141 7.25 17.57 -8.61
N ASP A 142 7.69 17.95 -7.41
CA ASP A 142 6.88 18.66 -6.41
C ASP A 142 5.68 17.86 -5.85
N SER A 143 5.72 16.52 -5.95
CA SER A 143 4.75 15.60 -5.36
C SER A 143 5.44 14.60 -4.42
N VAL A 144 4.69 14.13 -3.42
CA VAL A 144 5.14 13.11 -2.45
C VAL A 144 4.66 11.75 -2.90
N TYR A 145 5.55 10.77 -2.84
CA TYR A 145 5.28 9.37 -3.16
C TYR A 145 5.66 8.47 -2.00
N PHE A 146 4.87 7.44 -1.77
CA PHE A 146 5.20 6.37 -0.84
C PHE A 146 6.49 5.69 -1.30
N ASP A 147 7.41 5.42 -0.36
CA ASP A 147 8.69 4.80 -0.70
C ASP A 147 8.53 3.27 -0.73
N ASP A 148 8.24 2.75 -1.90
CA ASP A 148 8.16 1.34 -2.25
C ASP A 148 9.33 0.87 -3.13
N VAL A 149 10.34 1.73 -3.33
CA VAL A 149 11.48 1.48 -4.23
C VAL A 149 12.22 0.18 -3.89
N GLU A 150 12.32 -0.14 -2.62
CA GLU A 150 12.96 -1.35 -2.13
C GLU A 150 11.93 -2.37 -1.57
N SER A 151 10.69 -2.33 -2.05
CA SER A 151 9.62 -3.21 -1.52
C SER A 151 9.86 -4.70 -1.78
N GLY A 152 10.71 -5.06 -2.74
CA GLY A 152 11.15 -6.42 -3.00
C GLY A 152 12.39 -6.87 -2.23
N GLU A 153 13.01 -5.97 -1.47
CA GLU A 153 14.20 -6.30 -0.69
C GLU A 153 13.87 -6.96 0.66
N ASP A 154 14.79 -7.79 1.12
CA ASP A 154 14.69 -8.45 2.41
C ASP A 154 14.47 -7.43 3.55
N SER A 155 13.53 -7.73 4.43
CA SER A 155 13.22 -6.90 5.60
C SER A 155 12.61 -5.52 5.29
N TYR A 156 12.08 -5.33 4.08
CA TYR A 156 11.35 -4.10 3.74
C TYR A 156 10.29 -3.76 4.79
N ASN A 157 10.22 -2.48 5.13
CA ASN A 157 9.20 -1.96 6.04
C ASN A 157 8.93 -0.48 5.79
N ASN A 158 7.68 -0.06 5.96
CA ASN A 158 7.29 1.34 5.90
C ASN A 158 6.05 1.59 6.77
N ASN A 159 5.68 2.85 6.99
CA ASN A 159 4.57 3.25 7.86
C ASN A 159 4.59 2.50 9.19
N GLN A 160 5.71 2.60 9.92
CA GLN A 160 5.97 1.87 11.17
C GLN A 160 5.37 2.61 12.37
N PHE A 161 4.32 2.04 12.95
CA PHE A 161 3.64 2.55 14.14
C PHE A 161 4.09 1.77 15.39
N GLU A 162 4.78 2.45 16.28
CA GLU A 162 5.26 1.91 17.54
C GLU A 162 4.55 2.58 18.71
N GLY A 163 3.86 1.82 19.54
CA GLY A 163 3.13 2.44 20.63
C GLY A 163 2.46 1.47 21.60
N ARG A 164 1.43 1.99 22.21
CA ARG A 164 0.65 1.27 23.21
C ARG A 164 -0.83 1.53 23.01
N TRP A 165 -1.63 0.51 23.26
CA TRP A 165 -3.07 0.62 23.45
C TRP A 165 -3.39 0.63 24.95
N THR A 166 -4.25 1.55 25.38
CA THR A 166 -4.68 1.67 26.79
C THR A 166 -6.19 1.62 26.88
N SER A 167 -6.70 0.66 27.65
CA SER A 167 -8.14 0.49 27.85
C SER A 167 -8.77 1.65 28.61
N TYR A 168 -9.89 2.18 28.11
CA TYR A 168 -10.64 3.22 28.84
C TYR A 168 -11.16 2.72 30.18
N ARG A 169 -11.64 1.48 30.23
CA ARG A 169 -12.25 0.90 31.41
C ARG A 169 -11.24 0.50 32.48
N THR A 170 -10.24 -0.29 32.10
CA THR A 170 -9.34 -0.93 33.07
C THR A 170 -8.05 -0.15 33.28
N LYS A 171 -7.75 0.83 32.43
CA LYS A 171 -6.48 1.57 32.38
C LYS A 171 -5.25 0.70 32.12
N VAL A 172 -5.45 -0.58 31.85
CA VAL A 172 -4.35 -1.49 31.46
C VAL A 172 -3.82 -1.05 30.09
N SER A 173 -2.50 -0.94 30.01
CA SER A 173 -1.78 -0.56 28.80
C SER A 173 -0.98 -1.74 28.27
N LYS A 174 -1.08 -2.01 26.98
CA LYS A 174 -0.37 -3.08 26.27
C LYS A 174 0.43 -2.50 25.12
N LYS A 175 1.59 -3.09 24.81
CA LYS A 175 2.31 -2.78 23.57
C LYS A 175 1.37 -3.04 22.38
N ALA A 176 1.36 -2.16 21.38
CA ALA A 176 0.58 -2.31 20.19
C ALA A 176 1.35 -1.66 19.03
N ASN A 177 1.88 -2.49 18.15
CA ASN A 177 2.69 -2.06 17.02
C ASN A 177 2.09 -2.61 15.73
N PHE A 178 2.20 -1.83 14.66
CA PHE A 178 1.76 -2.23 13.33
C PHE A 178 2.53 -1.46 12.26
N GLY A 179 2.62 -2.03 11.06
CA GLY A 179 3.34 -1.43 9.94
C GLY A 179 3.13 -2.20 8.66
N ILE A 180 3.65 -1.67 7.56
CA ILE A 180 3.71 -2.33 6.26
C ILE A 180 5.03 -3.10 6.19
N GLY A 181 4.99 -4.32 5.61
CA GLY A 181 6.13 -5.23 5.63
C GLY A 181 6.37 -5.82 7.02
N ARG A 182 7.57 -5.72 7.56
CA ARG A 182 7.86 -6.24 8.92
C ARG A 182 7.27 -5.35 10.00
N ILE A 183 6.74 -5.97 11.07
CA ILE A 183 6.17 -5.22 12.19
C ILE A 183 7.30 -4.73 13.11
N PRO A 184 7.30 -3.44 13.50
CA PRO A 184 8.34 -2.91 14.38
C PRO A 184 8.30 -3.58 15.76
N ASP A 185 9.49 -3.85 16.30
CA ASP A 185 9.69 -4.38 17.65
C ASP A 185 8.82 -5.63 17.95
N SER A 186 8.69 -6.51 16.95
CA SER A 186 7.91 -7.76 17.01
C SER A 186 8.53 -8.83 17.92
N GLY A 187 9.84 -8.72 18.21
CA GLY A 187 10.57 -9.62 19.10
C GLY A 187 10.45 -11.08 18.63
N ASN A 188 10.12 -11.97 19.56
CA ASN A 188 9.95 -13.39 19.27
C ASN A 188 8.60 -13.76 18.60
N LEU A 189 7.82 -12.80 18.16
CA LEU A 189 6.66 -13.05 17.29
C LEU A 189 7.13 -13.32 15.85
N ASP A 190 8.16 -12.65 15.43
CA ASP A 190 8.75 -12.75 14.09
C ASP A 190 10.02 -13.61 14.15
N VAL A 191 9.99 -14.75 13.46
CA VAL A 191 11.13 -15.66 13.31
C VAL A 191 11.67 -15.70 11.87
N GLY A 192 11.15 -14.83 11.01
CA GLY A 192 11.56 -14.75 9.60
C GLY A 192 12.97 -14.16 9.44
N ALA A 193 13.73 -14.72 8.49
CA ALA A 193 15.03 -14.17 8.12
C ALA A 193 14.90 -12.93 7.22
N ALA A 194 14.15 -13.03 6.16
CA ALA A 194 13.92 -11.98 5.18
C ALA A 194 12.57 -11.26 5.41
N GLU A 195 11.47 -11.98 5.36
CA GLU A 195 10.13 -11.47 5.52
C GLU A 195 9.57 -11.74 6.91
N PHE A 196 8.49 -11.03 7.27
CA PHE A 196 7.76 -11.30 8.52
C PHE A 196 7.19 -12.72 8.50
N HIS A 197 7.64 -13.53 9.44
CA HIS A 197 7.18 -14.91 9.61
C HIS A 197 6.81 -15.19 11.06
N VAL A 198 5.56 -15.57 11.27
CA VAL A 198 5.02 -15.80 12.63
C VAL A 198 5.61 -17.06 13.24
N ASP A 199 6.10 -16.94 14.48
CA ASP A 199 6.51 -18.08 15.30
C ASP A 199 5.37 -19.13 15.36
N PRO A 200 5.63 -20.40 14.98
CA PRO A 200 4.65 -21.47 15.01
C PRO A 200 3.90 -21.59 16.36
N GLU A 201 4.59 -21.32 17.49
CA GLU A 201 3.98 -21.35 18.81
C GLU A 201 2.95 -20.24 19.03
N LYS A 202 2.96 -19.19 18.21
CA LYS A 202 2.09 -18.01 18.34
C LYS A 202 1.00 -17.92 17.29
N GLN A 203 0.95 -18.83 16.34
CA GLN A 203 -0.07 -18.83 15.29
C GLN A 203 -1.50 -18.79 15.88
N HIS A 204 -1.74 -19.49 16.99
CA HIS A 204 -3.02 -19.52 17.71
C HIS A 204 -3.47 -18.16 18.26
N LEU A 205 -2.63 -17.14 18.21
CA LEU A 205 -2.96 -15.76 18.59
C LEU A 205 -3.63 -14.96 17.46
N GLY A 206 -4.29 -15.66 16.53
CA GLY A 206 -5.04 -15.08 15.42
C GLY A 206 -4.23 -14.93 14.13
N TRP A 207 -3.16 -15.68 13.99
CA TRP A 207 -2.28 -15.67 12.82
C TRP A 207 -2.44 -16.90 11.93
N GLU A 208 -3.37 -17.81 12.25
CA GLU A 208 -3.54 -19.06 11.51
C GLU A 208 -3.88 -18.83 10.05
N SER A 209 -4.75 -17.85 9.75
CA SER A 209 -5.09 -17.50 8.37
C SER A 209 -3.90 -16.89 7.64
N TYR A 210 -3.18 -15.97 8.27
CA TYR A 210 -1.99 -15.36 7.69
C TYR A 210 -0.96 -16.42 7.29
N THR A 211 -0.65 -17.35 8.18
CA THR A 211 0.36 -18.39 7.91
C THR A 211 -0.09 -19.35 6.82
N LYS A 212 -1.37 -19.77 6.83
CA LYS A 212 -1.90 -20.74 5.86
C LYS A 212 -2.18 -20.14 4.49
N ALA A 213 -2.38 -18.82 4.39
CA ALA A 213 -2.68 -18.17 3.12
C ALA A 213 -1.57 -18.34 2.06
N PHE A 214 -0.36 -18.69 2.47
CA PHE A 214 0.74 -19.00 1.55
C PHE A 214 0.61 -20.39 0.90
N GLU A 215 -0.23 -21.29 1.43
CA GLU A 215 -0.46 -22.65 0.90
C GLU A 215 -1.58 -22.64 -0.16
N THR A 216 -1.46 -21.80 -1.19
CA THR A 216 -2.53 -21.52 -2.17
C THR A 216 -3.02 -22.73 -2.95
N GLU A 217 -2.23 -23.81 -3.04
CA GLU A 217 -2.61 -25.05 -3.72
C GLU A 217 -3.55 -25.93 -2.88
N THR A 218 -3.72 -25.63 -1.58
CA THR A 218 -4.57 -26.43 -0.69
C THR A 218 -5.93 -25.74 -0.46
N PRO A 219 -7.03 -26.50 -0.26
CA PRO A 219 -8.32 -25.93 0.10
C PRO A 219 -8.27 -25.08 1.39
N GLU A 220 -7.44 -25.50 2.35
CA GLU A 220 -7.21 -24.80 3.61
C GLU A 220 -6.50 -23.48 3.39
N GLY A 221 -5.48 -23.44 2.53
CA GLY A 221 -4.77 -22.23 2.14
C GLY A 221 -5.66 -21.25 1.39
N GLN A 222 -6.46 -21.72 0.44
CA GLN A 222 -7.43 -20.88 -0.28
C GLN A 222 -8.46 -20.25 0.66
N LYS A 223 -8.97 -21.02 1.61
CA LYS A 223 -9.86 -20.50 2.64
C LYS A 223 -9.16 -19.46 3.53
N ALA A 224 -7.92 -19.70 3.87
CA ALA A 224 -7.12 -18.78 4.66
C ALA A 224 -6.84 -17.48 3.91
N GLN A 225 -6.50 -17.56 2.62
CA GLN A 225 -6.35 -16.38 1.78
C GLN A 225 -7.64 -15.57 1.69
N ALA A 226 -8.78 -16.22 1.47
CA ALA A 226 -10.08 -15.54 1.45
C ALA A 226 -10.39 -14.85 2.81
N GLU A 227 -9.93 -15.41 3.94
CA GLU A 227 -10.09 -14.78 5.25
C GLU A 227 -9.15 -13.55 5.40
N GLU A 228 -7.91 -13.61 4.87
CA GLU A 228 -6.99 -12.47 4.86
C GLU A 228 -7.48 -11.33 3.95
N ASP A 229 -8.08 -11.68 2.82
CA ASP A 229 -8.65 -10.72 1.85
C ASP A 229 -9.93 -10.05 2.34
N ARG A 230 -10.43 -10.42 3.52
CA ARG A 230 -11.69 -9.83 4.04
C ARG A 230 -11.60 -8.33 4.24
N GLU A 231 -12.67 -7.66 3.91
CA GLU A 231 -12.88 -6.25 4.24
C GLU A 231 -13.50 -6.10 5.63
N TRP A 232 -12.82 -6.68 6.63
CA TRP A 232 -13.27 -6.78 8.02
C TRP A 232 -13.71 -5.44 8.65
N TRP A 233 -13.19 -4.32 8.12
CA TRP A 233 -13.53 -2.96 8.57
C TRP A 233 -14.93 -2.53 8.14
N LYS A 234 -15.54 -3.17 7.18
CA LYS A 234 -16.94 -2.91 6.78
C LYS A 234 -17.95 -3.45 7.79
N GLY A 235 -17.50 -4.31 8.74
CA GLY A 235 -18.33 -4.89 9.77
C GLY A 235 -19.55 -5.63 9.21
N ASP A 236 -20.77 -5.29 9.66
CA ASP A 236 -22.00 -5.92 9.16
C ASP A 236 -22.30 -5.66 7.67
N LYS A 237 -21.61 -4.69 7.07
CA LYS A 237 -21.72 -4.38 5.63
C LYS A 237 -20.70 -5.14 4.79
N GLU A 238 -19.84 -5.92 5.40
CA GLU A 238 -18.86 -6.73 4.70
C GLU A 238 -19.54 -7.75 3.78
N VAL A 239 -19.08 -7.82 2.54
CA VAL A 239 -19.42 -8.90 1.61
C VAL A 239 -18.26 -9.88 1.58
N PHE A 240 -18.41 -10.98 2.30
CA PHE A 240 -17.38 -12.03 2.34
C PHE A 240 -17.46 -12.89 1.08
N ILE A 241 -16.38 -12.91 0.31
CA ILE A 241 -16.25 -13.73 -0.90
C ILE A 241 -15.23 -14.85 -0.62
N SER A 242 -15.60 -16.07 -0.94
CA SER A 242 -14.73 -17.24 -0.91
C SER A 242 -14.94 -18.11 -2.13
N TRP A 243 -13.99 -18.98 -2.41
CA TRP A 243 -14.06 -19.90 -3.56
C TRP A 243 -13.57 -21.29 -3.16
N GLN A 244 -13.97 -22.27 -3.97
CA GLN A 244 -13.46 -23.63 -3.92
C GLN A 244 -13.14 -24.09 -5.34
N SER A 245 -11.94 -24.61 -5.53
CA SER A 245 -11.56 -25.24 -6.79
C SER A 245 -12.08 -26.66 -6.89
N LYS A 246 -12.43 -27.06 -8.10
CA LYS A 246 -12.75 -28.44 -8.43
C LYS A 246 -12.40 -28.78 -9.87
N THR A 247 -12.15 -30.05 -10.16
CA THR A 247 -12.04 -30.56 -11.51
C THR A 247 -13.25 -31.45 -11.81
N GLU A 248 -14.00 -31.09 -12.82
CA GLU A 248 -15.17 -31.84 -13.24
C GLU A 248 -15.15 -32.00 -14.76
N ASN A 249 -15.32 -33.25 -15.25
CA ASN A 249 -15.27 -33.57 -16.69
C ASN A 249 -13.99 -33.08 -17.38
N ARG A 250 -12.82 -33.13 -16.71
CA ARG A 250 -11.54 -32.63 -17.16
C ARG A 250 -11.49 -31.10 -17.37
N ALA A 251 -12.43 -30.36 -16.78
CA ALA A 251 -12.40 -28.90 -16.74
C ALA A 251 -12.14 -28.41 -15.31
N PHE A 252 -11.23 -27.47 -15.18
CA PHE A 252 -11.01 -26.75 -13.94
C PHE A 252 -12.15 -25.75 -13.74
N LYS A 253 -12.67 -25.70 -12.52
CA LYS A 253 -13.79 -24.82 -12.14
C LYS A 253 -13.53 -24.19 -10.78
N LEU A 254 -14.05 -22.98 -10.58
CA LEU A 254 -14.13 -22.34 -9.27
C LEU A 254 -15.59 -22.13 -8.91
N ASP A 255 -16.02 -22.72 -7.81
CA ASP A 255 -17.29 -22.41 -7.18
C ASP A 255 -17.10 -21.19 -6.28
N ILE A 256 -17.83 -20.11 -6.57
CA ILE A 256 -17.77 -18.85 -5.85
C ILE A 256 -18.93 -18.80 -4.84
N TYR A 257 -18.60 -18.35 -3.64
CA TYR A 257 -19.53 -18.20 -2.53
C TYR A 257 -19.53 -16.74 -2.04
N GLN A 258 -20.70 -16.17 -1.83
CA GLN A 258 -20.89 -14.88 -1.20
C GLN A 258 -21.58 -15.08 0.15
N ASN A 259 -20.98 -14.60 1.23
CA ASN A 259 -21.50 -14.77 2.59
C ASN A 259 -21.84 -16.24 2.92
N ARG A 260 -20.94 -17.16 2.50
CA ARG A 260 -21.06 -18.64 2.64
C ARG A 260 -22.23 -19.25 1.85
N ARG A 261 -22.86 -18.51 0.95
CA ARG A 261 -23.90 -19.03 0.04
C ARG A 261 -23.30 -19.15 -1.35
N TYR A 262 -23.56 -20.29 -1.99
CA TYR A 262 -23.17 -20.50 -3.38
C TYR A 262 -23.73 -19.39 -4.27
N LEU A 263 -22.87 -18.79 -5.07
CA LEU A 263 -23.20 -17.72 -6.01
C LEU A 263 -23.19 -18.22 -7.45
N GLN A 264 -22.07 -18.76 -7.91
CA GLN A 264 -21.88 -19.25 -9.28
C GLN A 264 -20.66 -20.16 -9.39
N THR A 265 -20.54 -20.85 -10.53
CA THR A 265 -19.34 -21.56 -10.94
C THR A 265 -18.69 -20.82 -12.10
N LEU A 266 -17.40 -20.53 -12.01
CA LEU A 266 -16.57 -20.11 -13.13
C LEU A 266 -15.98 -21.37 -13.78
N ASP A 267 -16.21 -21.58 -15.07
CA ASP A 267 -15.74 -22.73 -15.84
C ASP A 267 -14.66 -22.29 -16.81
N PHE A 268 -13.47 -22.89 -16.70
CA PHE A 268 -12.31 -22.52 -17.51
C PHE A 268 -12.15 -23.43 -18.74
N GLY A 269 -13.00 -24.45 -18.90
CA GLY A 269 -13.06 -25.29 -20.10
C GLY A 269 -11.88 -26.20 -20.33
N LYS A 270 -10.83 -26.12 -19.54
CA LYS A 270 -9.64 -26.98 -19.61
C LYS A 270 -9.22 -27.42 -18.22
N ASN A 271 -8.53 -28.56 -18.16
CA ASN A 271 -7.90 -28.99 -16.91
C ASN A 271 -6.65 -28.16 -16.64
N THR A 272 -6.40 -27.85 -15.39
CA THR A 272 -5.15 -27.27 -14.89
C THR A 272 -4.74 -27.97 -13.61
N ILE A 273 -3.45 -28.05 -13.37
CA ILE A 273 -2.87 -28.57 -12.12
C ILE A 273 -2.50 -27.41 -11.22
N ASN A 274 -2.06 -26.30 -11.83
CA ASN A 274 -1.61 -25.10 -11.13
C ASN A 274 -2.51 -23.94 -11.47
N TYR A 275 -2.91 -23.19 -10.46
CA TYR A 275 -3.67 -21.97 -10.62
C TYR A 275 -3.41 -21.03 -9.45
N TRP A 276 -3.64 -19.75 -9.69
CA TRP A 276 -3.61 -18.72 -8.66
C TRP A 276 -4.84 -17.82 -8.82
N VAL A 277 -5.45 -17.45 -7.71
CA VAL A 277 -6.61 -16.57 -7.65
C VAL A 277 -6.21 -15.26 -6.98
N ASP A 278 -6.53 -14.16 -7.62
CA ASP A 278 -6.38 -12.81 -7.08
C ASP A 278 -7.75 -12.13 -7.01
N GLN A 279 -8.02 -11.44 -5.90
CA GLN A 279 -9.24 -10.68 -5.68
C GLN A 279 -8.90 -9.19 -5.52
N ARG A 280 -8.94 -8.44 -6.62
CA ARG A 280 -8.75 -6.99 -6.65
C ARG A 280 -9.90 -6.32 -7.36
N ASP A 281 -10.00 -5.02 -7.22
CA ASP A 281 -10.91 -4.17 -7.99
C ASP A 281 -10.22 -3.81 -9.31
N TYR A 282 -10.51 -4.59 -10.35
CA TYR A 282 -9.88 -4.48 -11.67
C TYR A 282 -10.45 -3.35 -12.53
N ASN A 283 -11.70 -2.92 -12.27
CA ASN A 283 -12.38 -1.87 -13.01
C ASN A 283 -12.58 -0.58 -12.18
N PHE A 284 -12.05 -0.55 -10.97
CA PHE A 284 -12.07 0.63 -10.08
C PHE A 284 -13.49 1.08 -9.69
N ASP A 285 -14.45 0.13 -9.56
CA ASP A 285 -15.83 0.39 -9.17
C ASP A 285 -16.11 0.22 -7.66
N GLY A 286 -15.09 -0.22 -6.92
CA GLY A 286 -15.17 -0.45 -5.47
C GLY A 286 -15.62 -1.85 -5.08
N HIS A 287 -15.93 -2.72 -6.04
CA HIS A 287 -16.21 -4.13 -5.82
C HIS A 287 -14.94 -4.96 -6.05
N ARG A 288 -14.87 -6.12 -5.41
CA ARG A 288 -13.81 -7.09 -5.68
C ARG A 288 -14.18 -7.95 -6.87
N ASP A 289 -13.25 -8.10 -7.77
CA ASP A 289 -13.31 -8.93 -8.96
C ASP A 289 -12.44 -10.18 -8.75
N PHE A 290 -12.43 -11.09 -9.74
CA PHE A 290 -11.58 -12.27 -9.75
C PHE A 290 -10.65 -12.25 -10.95
N ALA A 291 -9.36 -12.45 -10.71
CA ALA A 291 -8.41 -12.86 -11.74
C ALA A 291 -7.90 -14.26 -11.44
N VAL A 292 -7.80 -15.10 -12.45
CA VAL A 292 -7.36 -16.49 -12.31
C VAL A 292 -6.30 -16.78 -13.36
N TRP A 293 -5.09 -17.09 -12.88
CA TRP A 293 -3.99 -17.60 -13.70
C TRP A 293 -4.05 -19.12 -13.72
N LEU A 294 -3.81 -19.73 -14.88
CA LEU A 294 -3.82 -21.16 -15.09
C LEU A 294 -2.48 -21.62 -15.67
N ASP A 295 -1.92 -22.69 -15.09
CA ASP A 295 -0.74 -23.41 -15.60
C ASP A 295 0.53 -22.53 -15.74
N TYR A 296 0.76 -21.62 -14.79
CA TYR A 296 1.87 -20.64 -14.82
C TYR A 296 1.92 -19.81 -16.11
N SER A 297 0.77 -19.69 -16.81
CA SER A 297 0.69 -18.85 -17.99
C SER A 297 0.74 -17.37 -17.56
N GLU A 298 1.42 -16.55 -18.36
CA GLU A 298 1.41 -15.10 -18.16
C GLU A 298 0.02 -14.48 -18.38
N SER A 299 -0.85 -15.20 -19.12
CA SER A 299 -2.23 -14.80 -19.35
C SER A 299 -3.15 -15.17 -18.20
N LYS A 300 -4.05 -14.29 -17.87
CA LYS A 300 -5.07 -14.48 -16.85
C LYS A 300 -6.47 -14.22 -17.40
N ARG A 301 -7.47 -14.87 -16.81
CA ARG A 301 -8.87 -14.54 -17.03
C ARG A 301 -9.39 -13.70 -15.89
N VAL A 302 -9.97 -12.56 -16.21
CA VAL A 302 -10.56 -11.64 -15.25
C VAL A 302 -12.09 -11.69 -15.34
N PHE A 303 -12.74 -11.72 -14.19
CA PHE A 303 -14.18 -11.73 -14.05
C PHE A 303 -14.59 -10.55 -13.17
N LEU A 304 -15.28 -9.57 -13.74
CA LEU A 304 -15.73 -8.38 -13.06
C LEU A 304 -17.10 -8.60 -12.39
N TRP A 305 -17.29 -8.02 -11.22
CA TRP A 305 -18.59 -8.02 -10.57
C TRP A 305 -19.59 -7.20 -11.39
N SER A 306 -20.72 -7.77 -11.69
CA SER A 306 -21.85 -7.08 -12.36
C SER A 306 -23.00 -6.90 -11.39
N GLU A 307 -23.18 -5.69 -10.87
CA GLU A 307 -24.30 -5.34 -9.99
C GLU A 307 -25.65 -5.67 -10.67
N LYS A 308 -25.77 -5.37 -11.95
CA LYS A 308 -26.96 -5.62 -12.75
C LYS A 308 -27.33 -7.12 -12.84
N GLN A 309 -26.32 -7.99 -12.90
CA GLN A 309 -26.52 -9.43 -13.03
C GLN A 309 -26.42 -10.18 -11.70
N GLY A 310 -25.89 -9.53 -10.65
CA GLY A 310 -25.61 -10.13 -9.35
C GLY A 310 -24.62 -11.29 -9.43
N LYS A 311 -23.64 -11.20 -10.34
CA LYS A 311 -22.63 -12.24 -10.56
C LYS A 311 -21.37 -11.69 -11.21
N TYR A 312 -20.32 -12.50 -11.22
CA TYR A 312 -19.07 -12.21 -11.92
C TYR A 312 -19.21 -12.53 -13.41
N VAL A 313 -18.76 -11.62 -14.26
CA VAL A 313 -18.82 -11.71 -15.72
C VAL A 313 -17.42 -11.61 -16.28
N HIS A 314 -17.06 -12.53 -17.17
CA HIS A 314 -15.77 -12.54 -17.84
C HIS A 314 -15.52 -11.23 -18.60
N GLU A 315 -14.33 -10.64 -18.43
CA GLU A 315 -13.88 -9.43 -19.10
C GLU A 315 -12.79 -9.75 -20.13
N PRO A 316 -13.13 -9.84 -21.43
CA PRO A 316 -12.22 -10.28 -22.48
C PRO A 316 -11.02 -9.36 -22.71
N PHE A 317 -11.09 -8.09 -22.27
CA PHE A 317 -9.97 -7.15 -22.37
C PHE A 317 -8.68 -7.74 -21.79
N PHE A 318 -8.78 -8.41 -20.64
CA PHE A 318 -7.63 -8.97 -19.96
C PHE A 318 -7.04 -10.24 -20.59
N ASP A 319 -7.79 -10.94 -21.44
CA ASP A 319 -7.32 -12.17 -22.08
C ASP A 319 -6.11 -11.97 -23.01
N ASN A 320 -5.95 -10.73 -23.50
CA ASN A 320 -4.88 -10.34 -24.42
C ASN A 320 -3.70 -9.63 -23.72
N LEU A 321 -3.76 -9.49 -22.39
CA LEU A 321 -2.69 -8.85 -21.62
C LEU A 321 -1.75 -9.92 -21.07
N GLU A 322 -0.43 -9.74 -21.27
CA GLU A 322 0.58 -10.69 -20.81
C GLU A 322 0.80 -10.60 -19.30
N SER A 323 1.19 -9.43 -18.80
CA SER A 323 1.49 -9.22 -17.38
C SER A 323 0.92 -7.87 -16.89
N PRO A 324 -0.42 -7.78 -16.75
CA PRO A 324 -1.06 -6.54 -16.32
C PRO A 324 -0.92 -6.30 -14.82
N ILE A 325 -0.49 -5.09 -14.47
CA ILE A 325 -0.36 -4.58 -13.11
C ILE A 325 -1.43 -3.51 -12.90
N ILE A 326 -2.16 -3.61 -11.78
CA ILE A 326 -3.26 -2.71 -11.44
C ILE A 326 -2.76 -1.61 -10.51
N PHE A 327 -2.98 -0.35 -10.90
CA PHE A 327 -2.66 0.83 -10.10
C PHE A 327 -3.93 1.56 -9.71
N LYS A 328 -4.44 1.24 -8.53
CA LYS A 328 -5.73 1.71 -8.03
C LYS A 328 -5.82 3.22 -7.91
N ASP A 329 -4.79 3.86 -7.41
CA ASP A 329 -4.73 5.31 -7.19
C ASP A 329 -4.79 6.11 -8.50
N ALA A 330 -4.21 5.59 -9.57
CA ALA A 330 -4.25 6.20 -10.90
C ALA A 330 -5.42 5.69 -11.77
N ARG A 331 -6.18 4.70 -11.31
CA ARG A 331 -7.21 4.01 -12.08
C ARG A 331 -6.69 3.55 -13.44
N CYS A 332 -5.48 2.99 -13.43
CA CYS A 332 -4.84 2.52 -14.66
C CYS A 332 -4.32 1.09 -14.53
N ILE A 333 -4.12 0.48 -15.68
CA ILE A 333 -3.53 -0.84 -15.84
C ILE A 333 -2.31 -0.68 -16.73
N VAL A 334 -1.18 -1.22 -16.30
CA VAL A 334 0.02 -1.28 -17.12
C VAL A 334 0.28 -2.73 -17.50
N ASN A 335 0.30 -3.02 -18.79
CA ASN A 335 0.59 -4.33 -19.32
C ASN A 335 2.04 -4.40 -19.79
N ASN A 336 2.85 -5.25 -19.18
CA ASN A 336 4.23 -5.48 -19.58
C ASN A 336 4.27 -6.58 -20.64
N ARG A 337 4.89 -6.28 -21.79
CA ARG A 337 5.08 -7.24 -22.88
C ARG A 337 6.56 -7.41 -23.18
N HIS A 338 7.06 -8.62 -23.00
CA HIS A 338 8.42 -8.99 -23.37
C HIS A 338 8.48 -9.36 -24.86
N ILE A 339 8.92 -8.43 -25.71
CA ILE A 339 8.98 -8.67 -27.15
C ILE A 339 10.19 -9.54 -27.53
N ASN A 340 11.33 -9.30 -26.91
CA ASN A 340 12.56 -10.09 -27.03
C ASN A 340 13.54 -9.72 -25.90
N GLU A 341 14.74 -10.33 -25.89
CA GLU A 341 15.79 -10.13 -24.88
C GLU A 341 16.27 -8.66 -24.75
N GLU A 342 15.98 -7.80 -25.70
CA GLU A 342 16.43 -6.38 -25.70
C GLU A 342 15.29 -5.37 -25.66
N ARG A 343 14.02 -5.84 -25.68
CA ARG A 343 12.86 -4.95 -25.79
C ARG A 343 11.69 -5.37 -24.93
N ILE A 344 11.28 -4.47 -24.05
CA ILE A 344 10.03 -4.54 -23.30
C ILE A 344 9.12 -3.39 -23.73
N GLU A 345 7.84 -3.65 -23.81
CA GLU A 345 6.81 -2.65 -24.04
C GLU A 345 5.84 -2.63 -22.86
N TYR A 346 5.54 -1.43 -22.41
CA TYR A 346 4.62 -1.16 -21.30
C TYR A 346 3.45 -0.37 -21.88
N ASP A 347 2.29 -1.00 -22.00
CA ASP A 347 1.06 -0.36 -22.46
C ASP A 347 0.23 0.09 -21.27
N MET A 348 -0.03 1.37 -21.15
CA MET A 348 -0.83 1.95 -20.09
C MET A 348 -2.26 2.20 -20.55
N TYR A 349 -3.20 1.58 -19.85
CA TYR A 349 -4.64 1.70 -20.10
C TYR A 349 -5.33 2.42 -18.95
N GLN A 350 -6.26 3.28 -19.26
CA GLN A 350 -7.14 3.96 -18.30
C GLN A 350 -8.58 3.46 -18.47
N TYR A 351 -9.27 3.22 -17.36
CA TYR A 351 -10.67 2.84 -17.34
C TYR A 351 -11.55 4.08 -17.21
N ASP A 352 -12.52 4.27 -18.11
CA ASP A 352 -13.42 5.43 -18.13
C ASP A 352 -14.78 5.18 -17.43
N GLY A 353 -14.96 3.99 -16.86
CA GLY A 353 -16.21 3.52 -16.26
C GLY A 353 -16.97 2.54 -17.14
N GLN A 354 -16.56 2.34 -18.40
CA GLN A 354 -17.15 1.40 -19.34
C GLN A 354 -16.09 0.58 -20.10
N ASN A 355 -15.00 1.23 -20.51
CA ASN A 355 -13.98 0.62 -21.37
C ASN A 355 -12.57 0.98 -20.89
N TYR A 356 -11.62 0.13 -21.27
CA TYR A 356 -10.20 0.37 -21.08
C TYR A 356 -9.61 1.02 -22.33
N HIS A 357 -9.00 2.19 -22.18
CA HIS A 357 -8.42 2.96 -23.27
C HIS A 357 -6.91 3.03 -23.15
N LEU A 358 -6.19 2.62 -24.20
CA LEU A 358 -4.74 2.84 -24.27
C LEU A 358 -4.48 4.36 -24.25
N ILE A 359 -3.68 4.81 -23.28
CA ILE A 359 -3.33 6.23 -23.14
C ILE A 359 -1.87 6.50 -23.52
N SER A 360 -1.00 5.51 -23.36
CA SER A 360 0.42 5.67 -23.67
C SER A 360 1.10 4.31 -23.78
N THR A 361 2.16 4.22 -24.56
CA THR A 361 3.09 3.08 -24.60
C THR A 361 4.50 3.54 -24.35
N LEU A 362 5.20 2.93 -23.39
CA LEU A 362 6.63 3.09 -23.18
C LEU A 362 7.35 1.89 -23.76
N VAL A 363 8.30 2.13 -24.67
CA VAL A 363 9.17 1.09 -25.23
C VAL A 363 10.54 1.24 -24.59
N GLN A 364 10.96 0.20 -23.90
CA GLN A 364 12.31 0.06 -23.36
C GLN A 364 13.16 -0.76 -24.31
N ARG A 365 14.38 -0.31 -24.60
CA ARG A 365 15.44 -1.06 -25.29
C ARG A 365 16.71 -1.02 -24.45
N GLY A 366 17.33 -2.19 -24.28
CA GLY A 366 18.49 -2.33 -23.40
C GLY A 366 18.12 -2.40 -21.91
N TYR A 367 19.07 -2.87 -21.10
CA TYR A 367 18.84 -3.15 -19.67
C TYR A 367 19.92 -2.54 -18.76
N THR A 368 20.93 -1.91 -19.31
CA THR A 368 21.99 -1.30 -18.52
C THR A 368 21.96 0.22 -18.67
N SER A 369 22.43 0.92 -17.67
CA SER A 369 22.55 2.39 -17.72
C SER A 369 23.31 2.92 -18.93
N GLU A 370 24.15 2.08 -19.56
CA GLU A 370 24.94 2.46 -20.72
C GLU A 370 24.20 2.31 -22.06
N ASN A 371 23.27 1.34 -22.16
CA ASN A 371 22.56 1.03 -23.40
C ASN A 371 21.05 1.27 -23.35
N LEU A 372 20.53 1.75 -22.22
CA LEU A 372 19.10 1.97 -22.03
C LEU A 372 18.59 3.10 -22.93
N LEU A 373 17.56 2.78 -23.70
CA LEU A 373 16.81 3.72 -24.54
C LEU A 373 15.33 3.59 -24.23
N LEU A 374 14.68 4.69 -23.88
CA LEU A 374 13.24 4.77 -23.66
C LEU A 374 12.58 5.61 -24.76
N ILE A 375 11.49 5.08 -25.31
CA ILE A 375 10.69 5.77 -26.35
C ILE A 375 9.24 5.80 -25.90
N LEU A 376 8.69 6.98 -25.73
CA LEU A 376 7.30 7.20 -25.32
C LEU A 376 6.45 7.47 -26.56
N TYR A 377 5.33 6.77 -26.64
CA TYR A 377 4.29 6.94 -27.66
C TYR A 377 2.98 7.39 -26.99
N ASP A 378 2.19 8.22 -27.68
CA ASP A 378 0.83 8.55 -27.28
C ASP A 378 -0.17 7.44 -27.69
N ALA A 379 -1.43 7.63 -27.33
CA ALA A 379 -2.52 6.70 -27.66
C ALA A 379 -2.70 6.43 -29.16
N SER A 380 -2.28 7.34 -30.04
CA SER A 380 -2.34 7.20 -31.50
C SER A 380 -1.16 6.43 -32.09
N GLY A 381 -0.18 6.06 -31.26
CA GLY A 381 1.08 5.45 -31.67
C GLY A 381 2.08 6.47 -32.22
N LYS A 382 1.86 7.77 -32.06
CA LYS A 382 2.80 8.80 -32.42
C LYS A 382 3.89 8.91 -31.36
N ARG A 383 5.15 8.88 -31.80
CA ARG A 383 6.30 9.07 -30.94
C ARG A 383 6.29 10.48 -30.33
N VAL A 384 6.26 10.56 -29.02
CA VAL A 384 6.22 11.80 -28.24
C VAL A 384 7.61 12.19 -27.77
N ARG A 385 8.37 11.20 -27.26
CA ARG A 385 9.67 11.45 -26.65
C ARG A 385 10.61 10.27 -26.85
N GLU A 386 11.89 10.55 -26.91
CA GLU A 386 12.97 9.56 -26.87
C GLU A 386 14.04 10.05 -25.92
N ILE A 387 14.54 9.13 -25.08
CA ILE A 387 15.54 9.43 -24.06
C ILE A 387 16.58 8.31 -24.08
N GLN A 388 17.82 8.67 -24.41
CA GLN A 388 18.97 7.79 -24.31
C GLN A 388 19.60 7.94 -22.94
N LYS A 389 20.00 6.83 -22.31
CA LYS A 389 20.55 6.81 -20.95
C LYS A 389 19.70 7.63 -19.99
N PRO A 390 18.41 7.30 -19.86
CA PRO A 390 17.46 8.12 -19.11
C PRO A 390 17.87 8.20 -17.64
N THR A 391 17.66 9.37 -17.06
CA THR A 391 17.58 9.49 -15.62
C THR A 391 16.12 9.36 -15.19
N PHE A 392 15.88 8.91 -13.96
CA PHE A 392 14.53 8.81 -13.41
C PHE A 392 13.73 10.12 -13.58
N GLN A 393 14.37 11.26 -13.41
CA GLN A 393 13.75 12.59 -13.57
C GLN A 393 13.30 12.95 -14.99
N GLN A 394 13.72 12.20 -16.00
CA GLN A 394 13.35 12.45 -17.40
C GLN A 394 12.06 11.71 -17.82
N LEU A 395 11.58 10.81 -16.98
CA LEU A 395 10.31 10.12 -17.20
C LEU A 395 9.13 10.98 -16.75
N THR A 396 7.96 10.74 -17.31
CA THR A 396 6.75 11.36 -16.78
C THR A 396 6.45 10.79 -15.40
N PRO A 397 5.85 11.56 -14.46
CA PRO A 397 5.57 11.07 -13.11
C PRO A 397 4.77 9.76 -13.10
N LEU A 398 3.83 9.62 -14.02
CA LEU A 398 3.00 8.43 -14.15
C LEU A 398 3.85 7.19 -14.47
N TRP A 399 4.74 7.30 -15.47
CA TRP A 399 5.62 6.19 -15.85
C TRP A 399 6.65 5.85 -14.79
N GLN A 400 7.19 6.84 -14.10
CA GLN A 400 8.12 6.63 -13.00
C GLN A 400 7.52 5.81 -11.87
N LYS A 401 6.29 6.16 -11.48
CA LYS A 401 5.59 5.48 -10.40
C LYS A 401 5.25 4.03 -10.76
N TYR A 402 4.96 3.76 -12.04
CA TYR A 402 4.28 2.50 -12.39
C TYR A 402 5.09 1.52 -13.22
N THR A 403 6.26 1.85 -13.72
CA THR A 403 6.95 0.94 -14.65
C THR A 403 8.46 0.89 -14.62
N VAL A 404 9.16 1.89 -14.11
CA VAL A 404 10.58 2.05 -14.44
C VAL A 404 11.49 2.15 -13.23
N ILE A 405 10.95 2.20 -12.04
CA ILE A 405 11.75 2.32 -10.81
C ILE A 405 12.71 1.13 -10.69
N ASP A 406 12.24 -0.06 -11.03
CA ASP A 406 13.04 -1.31 -10.90
C ASP A 406 14.17 -1.44 -11.95
N TYR A 407 14.12 -0.69 -13.05
CA TYR A 407 15.09 -0.84 -14.15
C TYR A 407 16.13 0.27 -14.24
N LEU A 408 15.95 1.39 -13.58
CA LEU A 408 16.88 2.51 -13.60
C LEU A 408 17.88 2.53 -12.43
N GLY A 409 17.73 1.62 -11.50
CA GLY A 409 18.56 1.55 -10.28
C GLY A 409 19.72 0.56 -10.34
N TYR A 410 19.95 -0.15 -11.47
CA TYR A 410 20.99 -1.19 -11.55
C TYR A 410 21.96 -0.94 -12.69
#